data_802c514108e4e9cb40a5fbd6f32a293f
#
_entry.id   802c514108e4e9cb40a5fbd6f32a293f
#
_cell.length_a   1.000
_cell.length_b   1.000
_cell.length_c   1.000
_cell.angle_alpha   90.00
_cell.angle_beta   90.00
_cell.angle_gamma   90.00
#
_symmetry.space_group_name_H-M   'P 1'
#
loop_
_entity.id
_entity.type
_entity.pdbx_description
1 polymer ?
#
loop_
_entity_poly.entity_id
_entity_poly.type
_entity_poly.pdbx_seq_one_letter_code
_entity_poly.pdbx_strand_id
1 'polypeptide(L)'
;GRSANRGECAQACRMPYEIVCDGEEVDLGKTQYLLSPQDLAAHDLIPELIRVGVASLKIEGRLKSPEYVANITGHYRRAIDEAWAGRAAEFSPRDVEEMQLSFSRGFSHGFLDGNNHKVLVRGDYAKKRGVYLGAVESVGRSGVRLAPSTLVKPGAGLVFDGDDQTGLPEQGGRVYEVLNAKNGAVELRFGRGAVDVSLLRPGQGVWKTDDPELTARLRRSLEDPSARMVDLDLRARAAVGEPLRVEAR
;
A
#
# COMPACT_ATOMS: atom_id res chain seq x y z
N GLY A 1 30.57 -1.86 3.92
CA GLY A 1 29.41 -1.35 3.19
C GLY A 1 28.12 -2.03 3.62
N ARG A 2 26.98 -1.38 3.45
CA ARG A 2 25.66 -1.93 3.72
C ARG A 2 25.32 -3.07 2.73
N SER A 3 24.69 -4.12 3.20
CA SER A 3 24.29 -5.26 2.37
C SER A 3 22.82 -5.59 2.58
N ALA A 4 22.06 -5.63 1.49
CA ALA A 4 20.65 -6.04 1.52
C ALA A 4 20.48 -7.48 2.07
N ASN A 5 21.38 -8.38 1.75
CA ASN A 5 21.36 -9.76 2.26
C ASN A 5 21.51 -9.85 3.79
N ARG A 6 22.14 -8.85 4.40
CA ARG A 6 22.23 -8.73 5.86
C ARG A 6 21.17 -7.83 6.48
N GLY A 7 20.18 -7.48 5.71
CA GLY A 7 19.09 -6.61 6.14
C GLY A 7 19.48 -5.12 6.29
N GLU A 8 20.60 -4.70 5.74
CA GLU A 8 21.12 -3.34 5.82
C GLU A 8 20.98 -2.59 4.48
N CYS A 9 19.90 -2.82 3.76
CA CYS A 9 19.64 -2.17 2.48
C CYS A 9 19.69 -0.65 2.63
N ALA A 10 20.50 0.01 1.80
CA ALA A 10 20.60 1.46 1.76
C ALA A 10 19.43 2.12 1.02
N GLN A 11 18.56 1.32 0.38
CA GLN A 11 17.45 1.78 -0.45
C GLN A 11 17.89 2.74 -1.57
N ALA A 12 19.05 2.52 -2.18
CA ALA A 12 19.55 3.35 -3.26
C ALA A 12 18.52 3.51 -4.40
N CYS A 13 17.77 2.45 -4.72
CA CYS A 13 16.69 2.53 -5.71
C CYS A 13 15.55 3.51 -5.33
N ARG A 14 15.53 4.08 -4.14
CA ARG A 14 14.52 5.05 -3.66
C ARG A 14 15.06 6.48 -3.56
N MET A 15 16.27 6.69 -4.04
CA MET A 15 16.87 8.02 -4.12
C MET A 15 16.48 8.70 -5.44
N PRO A 16 16.48 10.04 -5.48
CA PRO A 16 16.38 10.77 -6.74
C PRO A 16 17.63 10.56 -7.58
N TYR A 17 17.46 10.53 -8.88
CA TYR A 17 18.52 10.39 -9.88
C TYR A 17 18.32 11.37 -11.02
N GLU A 18 19.42 11.79 -11.61
CA GLU A 18 19.49 12.56 -12.85
C GLU A 18 19.89 11.64 -14.01
N ILE A 19 19.44 11.94 -15.20
CA ILE A 19 19.91 11.28 -16.42
C ILE A 19 20.88 12.21 -17.13
N VAL A 20 22.05 11.67 -17.46
CA VAL A 20 23.02 12.33 -18.33
C VAL A 20 23.08 11.56 -19.64
N CYS A 21 22.84 12.21 -20.76
CA CYS A 21 22.94 11.66 -22.10
C CYS A 21 23.98 12.46 -22.89
N ASP A 22 25.01 11.78 -23.38
CA ASP A 22 26.11 12.40 -24.14
C ASP A 22 26.80 13.56 -23.42
N GLY A 23 26.81 13.51 -22.07
CA GLY A 23 27.43 14.50 -21.21
C GLY A 23 26.53 15.68 -20.80
N GLU A 24 25.30 15.72 -21.28
CA GLU A 24 24.30 16.72 -20.96
C GLU A 24 23.21 16.15 -20.05
N GLU A 25 22.78 16.93 -19.06
CA GLU A 25 21.64 16.56 -18.20
C GLU A 25 20.34 16.64 -18.97
N VAL A 26 19.49 15.61 -18.81
CA VAL A 26 18.15 15.57 -19.38
C VAL A 26 17.16 16.09 -18.34
N ASP A 27 16.43 17.17 -18.68
CA ASP A 27 15.36 17.67 -17.81
C ASP A 27 14.20 16.66 -17.74
N LEU A 28 14.01 16.11 -16.55
CA LEU A 28 12.97 15.12 -16.25
C LEU A 28 11.75 15.74 -15.55
N GLY A 29 11.75 17.05 -15.34
CA GLY A 29 10.72 17.74 -14.57
C GLY A 29 10.57 17.15 -13.17
N LYS A 30 9.40 16.60 -12.85
CA LYS A 30 9.10 15.98 -11.54
C LYS A 30 9.51 14.50 -11.43
N THR A 31 10.02 13.90 -12.51
CA THR A 31 10.33 12.47 -12.58
C THR A 31 11.77 12.21 -12.15
N GLN A 32 12.03 12.08 -10.86
CA GLN A 32 13.37 11.92 -10.29
C GLN A 32 13.65 10.53 -9.72
N TYR A 33 12.61 9.74 -9.41
CA TYR A 33 12.76 8.42 -8.78
C TYR A 33 12.82 7.30 -9.80
N LEU A 34 13.77 7.41 -10.73
CA LEU A 34 13.88 6.61 -11.96
C LEU A 34 14.10 5.10 -11.72
N LEU A 35 14.63 4.74 -10.56
CA LEU A 35 14.91 3.37 -10.16
C LEU A 35 13.95 2.85 -9.08
N SER A 36 12.86 3.58 -8.78
CA SER A 36 11.92 3.22 -7.73
C SER A 36 10.74 2.42 -8.29
N PRO A 37 10.78 1.07 -8.29
CA PRO A 37 9.68 0.28 -8.83
C PRO A 37 8.44 0.41 -7.95
N GLN A 38 7.29 0.28 -8.59
CA GLN A 38 6.01 0.07 -7.92
C GLN A 38 6.03 -1.24 -7.11
N ASP A 39 5.08 -1.41 -6.22
CA ASP A 39 4.97 -2.64 -5.45
C ASP A 39 4.36 -3.76 -6.30
N LEU A 40 4.94 -4.97 -6.20
CA LEU A 40 4.40 -6.15 -6.85
C LEU A 40 3.07 -6.52 -6.20
N ALA A 41 2.00 -6.48 -6.95
CA ALA A 41 0.67 -6.95 -6.59
C ALA A 41 0.19 -7.96 -7.62
N ALA A 42 0.28 -9.25 -7.28
CA ALA A 42 -0.04 -10.37 -8.17
C ALA A 42 -1.19 -11.22 -7.63
N HIS A 43 -2.11 -10.61 -6.87
CA HIS A 43 -3.24 -11.31 -6.25
C HIS A 43 -4.22 -11.90 -7.27
N ASP A 44 -4.37 -11.27 -8.41
CA ASP A 44 -5.19 -11.71 -9.55
C ASP A 44 -4.49 -12.75 -10.44
N LEU A 45 -3.16 -12.87 -10.36
CA LEU A 45 -2.36 -13.86 -11.08
C LEU A 45 -2.18 -15.19 -10.33
N ILE A 46 -2.77 -15.34 -9.14
CA ILE A 46 -2.59 -16.55 -8.31
C ILE A 46 -2.98 -17.84 -9.03
N PRO A 47 -4.10 -17.94 -9.79
CA PRO A 47 -4.42 -19.14 -10.55
C PRO A 47 -3.31 -19.54 -11.54
N GLU A 48 -2.73 -18.56 -12.21
CA GLU A 48 -1.64 -18.76 -13.16
C GLU A 48 -0.34 -19.19 -12.47
N LEU A 49 0.01 -18.55 -11.36
CA LEU A 49 1.18 -18.92 -10.56
C LEU A 49 1.10 -20.36 -10.03
N ILE A 50 -0.08 -20.80 -9.61
CA ILE A 50 -0.33 -22.20 -9.21
C ILE A 50 -0.16 -23.11 -10.41
N ARG A 51 -0.74 -22.76 -11.56
CA ARG A 51 -0.66 -23.57 -12.79
C ARG A 51 0.78 -23.80 -13.28
N VAL A 52 1.65 -22.79 -13.14
CA VAL A 52 3.07 -22.92 -13.51
C VAL A 52 3.93 -23.56 -12.41
N GLY A 53 3.34 -23.97 -11.28
CA GLY A 53 4.01 -24.75 -10.24
C GLY A 53 4.70 -23.92 -9.16
N VAL A 54 4.30 -22.65 -8.95
CA VAL A 54 4.79 -21.86 -7.82
C VAL A 54 4.29 -22.48 -6.52
N ALA A 55 5.21 -22.96 -5.69
CA ALA A 55 4.89 -23.71 -4.47
C ALA A 55 4.70 -22.81 -3.24
N SER A 56 5.23 -21.58 -3.25
CA SER A 56 5.20 -20.69 -2.09
C SER A 56 5.30 -19.23 -2.51
N LEU A 57 4.63 -18.37 -1.77
CA LEU A 57 4.65 -16.92 -1.96
C LEU A 57 5.30 -16.27 -0.74
N LYS A 58 6.29 -15.40 -0.97
CA LYS A 58 6.90 -14.61 0.09
C LYS A 58 6.28 -13.21 0.12
N ILE A 59 5.63 -12.86 1.22
CA ILE A 59 5.12 -11.51 1.48
C ILE A 59 6.18 -10.76 2.30
N GLU A 60 6.69 -9.66 1.75
CA GLU A 60 7.66 -8.84 2.46
C GLU A 60 6.97 -7.96 3.50
N GLY A 61 7.22 -8.28 4.78
CA GLY A 61 6.60 -7.60 5.93
C GLY A 61 7.59 -6.87 6.84
N ARG A 62 8.89 -6.89 6.50
CA ARG A 62 9.90 -6.23 7.33
C ARG A 62 9.61 -4.73 7.45
N LEU A 63 9.64 -4.21 8.67
CA LEU A 63 9.29 -2.82 8.98
C LEU A 63 7.85 -2.43 8.57
N LYS A 64 6.97 -3.41 8.43
CA LYS A 64 5.53 -3.21 8.22
C LYS A 64 4.77 -3.48 9.51
N SER A 65 3.59 -2.88 9.64
CA SER A 65 2.73 -3.13 10.79
C SER A 65 2.09 -4.52 10.74
N PRO A 66 1.67 -5.08 11.89
CA PRO A 66 0.90 -6.32 11.91
C PRO A 66 -0.37 -6.25 11.06
N GLU A 67 -1.05 -5.09 11.02
CA GLU A 67 -2.24 -4.87 10.20
C GLU A 67 -1.95 -5.03 8.70
N TYR A 68 -0.78 -4.54 8.24
CA TYR A 68 -0.35 -4.78 6.86
C TYR A 68 -0.22 -6.26 6.56
N VAL A 69 0.48 -7.00 7.43
CA VAL A 69 0.70 -8.44 7.24
C VAL A 69 -0.64 -9.17 7.22
N ALA A 70 -1.53 -8.89 8.18
CA ALA A 70 -2.85 -9.50 8.27
C ALA A 70 -3.69 -9.24 7.00
N ASN A 71 -3.71 -7.99 6.54
CA ASN A 71 -4.49 -7.59 5.38
C ASN A 71 -4.00 -8.26 4.09
N ILE A 72 -2.71 -8.10 3.78
CA ILE A 72 -2.15 -8.65 2.55
C ILE A 72 -2.21 -10.18 2.55
N THR A 73 -1.82 -10.83 3.66
CA THR A 73 -1.89 -12.29 3.77
C THR A 73 -3.33 -12.80 3.62
N GLY A 74 -4.31 -12.09 4.18
CA GLY A 74 -5.72 -12.44 4.06
C GLY A 74 -6.21 -12.43 2.61
N HIS A 75 -5.88 -11.39 1.83
CA HIS A 75 -6.24 -11.31 0.42
C HIS A 75 -5.57 -12.40 -0.43
N TYR A 76 -4.27 -12.64 -0.23
CA TYR A 76 -3.56 -13.70 -0.95
C TYR A 76 -4.03 -15.10 -0.54
N ARG A 77 -4.36 -15.32 0.74
CA ARG A 77 -4.94 -16.60 1.20
C ARG A 77 -6.28 -16.87 0.52
N ARG A 78 -7.16 -15.86 0.45
CA ARG A 78 -8.43 -15.96 -0.28
C ARG A 78 -8.19 -16.32 -1.76
N ALA A 79 -7.26 -15.64 -2.42
CA ALA A 79 -6.94 -15.92 -3.81
C ALA A 79 -6.49 -17.39 -4.04
N ILE A 80 -5.65 -17.91 -3.13
CA ILE A 80 -5.18 -19.30 -3.19
C ILE A 80 -6.34 -20.26 -2.95
N ASP A 81 -7.18 -20.03 -1.94
CA ASP A 81 -8.30 -20.91 -1.60
C ASP A 81 -9.32 -21.00 -2.74
N GLU A 82 -9.64 -19.86 -3.37
CA GLU A 82 -10.53 -19.82 -4.54
C GLU A 82 -9.92 -20.56 -5.74
N ALA A 83 -8.62 -20.33 -6.00
CA ALA A 83 -7.92 -21.02 -7.09
C ALA A 83 -7.87 -22.54 -6.89
N TRP A 84 -7.63 -23.02 -5.66
CA TRP A 84 -7.70 -24.45 -5.32
C TRP A 84 -9.11 -25.03 -5.45
N ALA A 85 -10.14 -24.22 -5.24
CA ALA A 85 -11.53 -24.61 -5.46
C ALA A 85 -11.95 -24.52 -6.95
N GLY A 86 -11.01 -24.24 -7.86
CA GLY A 86 -11.27 -24.11 -9.29
C GLY A 86 -12.00 -22.83 -9.70
N ARG A 87 -11.98 -21.81 -8.84
CA ARG A 87 -12.58 -20.50 -9.09
C ARG A 87 -11.50 -19.42 -9.14
N ALA A 88 -11.72 -18.35 -9.89
CA ALA A 88 -10.94 -17.15 -9.79
C ALA A 88 -11.46 -16.29 -8.62
N ALA A 89 -10.56 -15.80 -7.76
CA ALA A 89 -10.96 -14.86 -6.72
C ALA A 89 -11.35 -13.51 -7.37
N GLU A 90 -12.54 -13.05 -7.07
CA GLU A 90 -12.96 -11.71 -7.45
C GLU A 90 -12.48 -10.70 -6.41
N PHE A 91 -11.73 -9.70 -6.87
CA PHE A 91 -11.29 -8.58 -6.06
C PHE A 91 -12.10 -7.34 -6.40
N SER A 92 -12.90 -6.90 -5.45
CA SER A 92 -13.65 -5.65 -5.59
C SER A 92 -12.69 -4.44 -5.58
N PRO A 93 -13.10 -3.28 -6.11
CA PRO A 93 -12.33 -2.03 -5.96
C PRO A 93 -11.98 -1.72 -4.51
N ARG A 94 -12.84 -2.10 -3.56
CA ARG A 94 -12.60 -1.95 -2.14
C ARG A 94 -11.45 -2.86 -1.64
N ASP A 95 -11.38 -4.10 -2.08
CA ASP A 95 -10.28 -5.00 -1.71
C ASP A 95 -8.93 -4.43 -2.16
N VAL A 96 -8.88 -3.89 -3.37
CA VAL A 96 -7.67 -3.24 -3.91
C VAL A 96 -7.33 -1.98 -3.12
N GLU A 97 -8.33 -1.14 -2.81
CA GLU A 97 -8.17 0.03 -1.95
C GLU A 97 -7.60 -0.34 -0.57
N GLU A 98 -8.11 -1.37 0.07
CA GLU A 98 -7.65 -1.85 1.38
C GLU A 98 -6.18 -2.32 1.33
N MET A 99 -5.77 -3.02 0.26
CA MET A 99 -4.37 -3.39 0.06
C MET A 99 -3.49 -2.14 -0.14
N GLN A 100 -3.92 -1.18 -0.94
CA GLN A 100 -3.20 0.08 -1.18
C GLN A 100 -3.07 0.94 0.09
N LEU A 101 -4.12 1.01 0.91
CA LEU A 101 -4.11 1.73 2.19
C LEU A 101 -3.12 1.12 3.18
N SER A 102 -2.96 -0.19 3.19
CA SER A 102 -1.98 -0.86 4.03
C SER A 102 -0.56 -0.43 3.66
N PHE A 103 -0.21 -0.51 2.39
CA PHE A 103 1.04 0.02 1.84
C PHE A 103 1.01 0.01 0.32
N SER A 104 1.20 1.16 -0.33
CA SER A 104 1.33 1.22 -1.77
C SER A 104 2.19 2.41 -2.23
N ARG A 105 3.06 2.15 -3.21
CA ARG A 105 3.79 3.12 -4.05
C ARG A 105 3.29 3.06 -5.50
N GLY A 106 2.11 2.56 -5.69
CA GLY A 106 1.54 2.08 -6.94
C GLY A 106 1.68 0.56 -7.04
N PHE A 107 0.70 -0.09 -7.66
CA PHE A 107 0.69 -1.52 -7.90
C PHE A 107 1.03 -1.84 -9.35
N SER A 108 1.81 -2.90 -9.54
CA SER A 108 2.10 -3.48 -10.85
C SER A 108 2.32 -4.98 -10.71
N HIS A 109 2.26 -5.73 -11.79
CA HIS A 109 2.67 -7.14 -11.80
C HIS A 109 4.21 -7.32 -11.84
N GLY A 110 4.97 -6.23 -11.65
CA GLY A 110 6.44 -6.31 -11.71
C GLY A 110 6.91 -6.81 -13.07
N PHE A 111 7.71 -7.86 -13.06
CA PHE A 111 8.21 -8.51 -14.27
C PHE A 111 7.34 -9.68 -14.75
N LEU A 112 6.19 -9.97 -14.13
CA LEU A 112 5.31 -11.08 -14.53
C LEU A 112 4.65 -10.83 -15.89
N ASP A 113 4.43 -9.55 -16.25
CA ASP A 113 3.92 -9.15 -17.58
C ASP A 113 5.05 -8.89 -18.61
N GLY A 114 6.28 -9.28 -18.29
CA GLY A 114 7.45 -9.00 -19.10
C GLY A 114 8.33 -7.87 -18.55
N ASN A 115 9.31 -7.42 -19.34
CA ASN A 115 10.34 -6.48 -18.87
C ASN A 115 10.16 -5.04 -19.37
N ASN A 116 8.93 -4.56 -19.45
CA ASN A 116 8.67 -3.16 -19.80
C ASN A 116 8.93 -2.23 -18.61
N HIS A 117 10.15 -1.67 -18.57
CA HIS A 117 10.58 -0.78 -17.48
C HIS A 117 9.75 0.51 -17.36
N LYS A 118 9.12 0.98 -18.43
CA LYS A 118 8.31 2.20 -18.43
C LYS A 118 7.04 2.09 -17.59
N VAL A 119 6.49 0.88 -17.45
CA VAL A 119 5.31 0.63 -16.60
C VAL A 119 5.69 0.20 -15.20
N LEU A 120 6.94 -0.22 -14.99
CA LEU A 120 7.43 -0.69 -13.69
C LEU A 120 7.70 0.46 -12.72
N VAL A 121 8.11 1.62 -13.22
CA VAL A 121 8.51 2.79 -12.44
C VAL A 121 7.60 3.97 -12.77
N ARG A 122 7.06 4.61 -11.75
CA ARG A 122 6.30 5.86 -11.93
C ARG A 122 7.22 7.08 -12.00
N GLY A 123 8.25 7.12 -11.17
CA GLY A 123 9.28 8.15 -11.15
C GLY A 123 8.93 9.46 -10.42
N ASP A 124 7.67 9.73 -10.15
CA ASP A 124 7.18 10.95 -9.51
C ASP A 124 7.34 10.94 -7.98
N TYR A 125 7.39 9.76 -7.35
CA TYR A 125 7.64 9.59 -5.92
C TYR A 125 8.19 8.20 -5.56
N ALA A 126 8.84 8.10 -4.38
CA ALA A 126 9.37 6.85 -3.84
C ALA A 126 8.71 6.43 -2.51
N LYS A 127 7.89 7.31 -1.91
CA LYS A 127 7.23 7.08 -0.61
C LYS A 127 5.89 6.36 -0.79
N LYS A 128 5.38 5.77 0.30
CA LYS A 128 3.97 5.35 0.37
C LYS A 128 3.06 6.55 0.13
N ARG A 129 2.08 6.39 -0.78
CA ARG A 129 1.07 7.44 -1.08
C ARG A 129 -0.33 7.05 -0.62
N GLY A 130 -0.66 5.75 -0.57
CA GLY A 130 -2.04 5.30 -0.33
C GLY A 130 -2.89 5.34 -1.59
N VAL A 131 -4.15 5.74 -1.46
CA VAL A 131 -5.16 5.75 -2.54
C VAL A 131 -5.40 7.15 -3.04
N TYR A 132 -5.26 7.37 -4.34
CA TYR A 132 -5.57 8.65 -4.97
C TYR A 132 -7.08 8.90 -4.97
N LEU A 133 -7.50 10.02 -4.41
CA LEU A 133 -8.91 10.41 -4.31
C LEU A 133 -9.35 11.41 -5.39
N GLY A 134 -8.42 11.96 -6.13
CA GLY A 134 -8.66 13.04 -7.07
C GLY A 134 -7.94 14.33 -6.66
N ALA A 135 -8.36 15.45 -7.22
CA ALA A 135 -7.79 16.76 -6.94
C ALA A 135 -8.74 17.63 -6.10
N VAL A 136 -8.17 18.59 -5.38
CA VAL A 136 -8.94 19.64 -4.70
C VAL A 136 -9.72 20.43 -5.74
N GLU A 137 -11.04 20.48 -5.62
CA GLU A 137 -11.91 21.30 -6.49
C GLU A 137 -11.89 22.77 -6.05
N SER A 138 -12.05 22.98 -4.76
CA SER A 138 -12.03 24.34 -4.20
C SER A 138 -11.59 24.33 -2.73
N VAL A 139 -11.07 25.47 -2.29
CA VAL A 139 -10.62 25.69 -0.92
C VAL A 139 -11.54 26.72 -0.27
N GLY A 140 -12.15 26.34 0.86
CA GLY A 140 -12.99 27.20 1.70
C GLY A 140 -12.22 27.76 2.89
N ARG A 141 -12.91 28.53 3.75
CA ARG A 141 -12.29 29.09 4.97
C ARG A 141 -11.89 28.02 6.00
N SER A 142 -12.58 26.90 6.05
CA SER A 142 -12.44 25.87 7.09
C SER A 142 -12.21 24.46 6.54
N GLY A 143 -12.09 24.30 5.23
CA GLY A 143 -11.94 22.98 4.62
C GLY A 143 -11.78 23.03 3.12
N VAL A 144 -11.76 21.87 2.52
CA VAL A 144 -11.60 21.68 1.07
C VAL A 144 -12.76 20.89 0.50
N ARG A 145 -13.07 21.10 -0.78
CA ARG A 145 -14.04 20.32 -1.53
C ARG A 145 -13.35 19.40 -2.50
N LEU A 146 -13.85 18.18 -2.53
CA LEU A 146 -13.46 17.14 -3.47
C LEU A 146 -14.65 16.72 -4.33
N ALA A 147 -14.35 16.02 -5.43
CA ALA A 147 -15.35 15.52 -6.37
C ALA A 147 -16.44 14.66 -5.71
N PRO A 148 -17.65 14.62 -6.26
CA PRO A 148 -18.82 13.93 -5.69
C PRO A 148 -18.62 12.43 -5.43
N SER A 149 -17.78 11.77 -6.21
CA SER A 149 -17.52 10.32 -6.08
C SER A 149 -16.55 9.97 -4.95
N THR A 150 -16.04 10.95 -4.22
CA THR A 150 -14.99 10.73 -3.22
C THR A 150 -15.57 10.16 -1.92
N LEU A 151 -15.22 8.91 -1.59
CA LEU A 151 -15.65 8.26 -0.36
C LEU A 151 -14.63 8.47 0.76
N VAL A 152 -14.89 9.46 1.61
CA VAL A 152 -14.09 9.75 2.79
C VAL A 152 -14.98 9.75 4.02
N LYS A 153 -14.47 9.22 5.12
CA LYS A 153 -15.15 9.22 6.43
C LYS A 153 -14.38 10.04 7.46
N PRO A 154 -15.02 10.55 8.50
CA PRO A 154 -14.33 11.13 9.63
C PRO A 154 -13.28 10.19 10.20
N GLY A 155 -12.11 10.72 10.56
CA GLY A 155 -10.96 9.94 11.03
C GLY A 155 -10.01 9.46 9.94
N ALA A 156 -10.40 9.45 8.66
CA ALA A 156 -9.51 9.12 7.56
C ALA A 156 -8.28 10.03 7.53
N GLY A 157 -7.11 9.44 7.28
CA GLY A 157 -5.88 10.19 7.04
C GLY A 157 -5.80 10.63 5.58
N LEU A 158 -5.55 11.90 5.35
CA LEU A 158 -5.34 12.44 4.01
C LEU A 158 -3.99 13.13 3.90
N VAL A 159 -3.45 13.13 2.67
CA VAL A 159 -2.27 13.90 2.28
C VAL A 159 -2.59 14.68 1.00
N PHE A 160 -2.16 15.92 0.96
CA PHE A 160 -2.26 16.84 -0.17
C PHE A 160 -0.87 17.00 -0.78
N ASP A 161 -0.77 16.85 -2.09
CA ASP A 161 0.50 16.94 -2.79
C ASP A 161 1.16 18.31 -2.56
N GLY A 162 2.48 18.28 -2.29
CA GLY A 162 3.29 19.48 -2.37
C GLY A 162 3.66 19.81 -3.82
N ASP A 163 4.31 20.93 -4.00
CA ASP A 163 4.88 21.33 -5.28
C ASP A 163 6.22 22.06 -5.05
N ASP A 164 7.31 21.35 -5.31
CA ASP A 164 8.67 21.86 -5.10
C ASP A 164 8.99 23.05 -6.01
N GLN A 165 8.35 23.17 -7.18
CA GLN A 165 8.56 24.29 -8.11
C GLN A 165 7.96 25.59 -7.57
N THR A 166 6.84 25.49 -6.85
CA THR A 166 6.18 26.65 -6.24
C THR A 166 6.50 26.81 -4.76
N GLY A 167 7.28 25.88 -4.18
CA GLY A 167 7.58 25.86 -2.75
C GLY A 167 6.39 25.48 -1.88
N LEU A 168 5.35 24.89 -2.46
CA LEU A 168 4.15 24.46 -1.73
C LEU A 168 4.45 23.19 -0.95
N PRO A 169 4.37 23.18 0.40
CA PRO A 169 4.69 21.99 1.18
C PRO A 169 3.59 20.92 1.05
N GLU A 170 4.00 19.64 1.09
CA GLU A 170 3.07 18.54 1.31
C GLU A 170 2.41 18.71 2.67
N GLN A 171 1.09 18.56 2.73
CA GLN A 171 0.33 18.64 3.96
C GLN A 171 -0.47 17.37 4.21
N GLY A 172 -0.61 16.99 5.47
CA GLY A 172 -1.40 15.83 5.83
C GLY A 172 -2.11 16.01 7.15
N GLY A 173 -3.29 15.41 7.25
CA GLY A 173 -4.08 15.46 8.49
C GLY A 173 -5.24 14.47 8.49
N ARG A 174 -5.83 14.30 9.68
CA ARG A 174 -7.06 13.51 9.82
C ARG A 174 -8.28 14.35 9.57
N VAL A 175 -9.20 13.80 8.79
CA VAL A 175 -10.52 14.41 8.56
C VAL A 175 -11.29 14.41 9.87
N TYR A 176 -11.72 15.58 10.30
CA TYR A 176 -12.55 15.75 11.49
C TYR A 176 -14.05 15.62 11.15
N GLU A 177 -14.47 16.27 10.06
CA GLU A 177 -15.86 16.32 9.65
C GLU A 177 -15.98 16.21 8.12
N VAL A 178 -17.02 15.50 7.69
CA VAL A 178 -17.37 15.33 6.26
C VAL A 178 -18.77 15.89 6.06
N LEU A 179 -18.89 16.89 5.20
CA LEU A 179 -20.15 17.54 4.86
C LEU A 179 -20.49 17.24 3.41
N ASN A 180 -21.66 16.66 3.17
CA ASN A 180 -22.15 16.42 1.82
C ASN A 180 -22.90 17.66 1.32
N ALA A 181 -22.43 18.23 0.23
CA ALA A 181 -23.11 19.34 -0.43
C ALA A 181 -24.28 18.84 -1.30
N LYS A 182 -25.25 19.74 -1.59
CA LYS A 182 -26.46 19.40 -2.37
C LYS A 182 -26.16 18.89 -3.80
N ASN A 183 -25.00 19.26 -4.34
CA ASN A 183 -24.52 18.80 -5.66
C ASN A 183 -23.73 17.49 -5.61
N GLY A 184 -23.69 16.83 -4.45
CA GLY A 184 -22.91 15.61 -4.22
C GLY A 184 -21.41 15.84 -3.93
N ALA A 185 -20.92 17.07 -4.04
CA ALA A 185 -19.54 17.40 -3.65
C ALA A 185 -19.34 17.16 -2.14
N VAL A 186 -18.14 16.78 -1.77
CA VAL A 186 -17.78 16.48 -0.38
C VAL A 186 -16.88 17.58 0.14
N GLU A 187 -17.31 18.27 1.21
CA GLU A 187 -16.47 19.22 1.93
C GLU A 187 -15.84 18.53 3.14
N LEU A 188 -14.52 18.57 3.21
CA LEU A 188 -13.72 17.97 4.27
C LEU A 188 -13.16 19.06 5.18
N ARG A 189 -13.34 18.86 6.49
CA ARG A 189 -12.78 19.73 7.53
C ARG A 189 -11.77 18.96 8.38
N PHE A 190 -10.77 19.68 8.85
CA PHE A 190 -9.67 19.15 9.63
C PHE A 190 -9.68 19.71 11.04
N GLY A 191 -9.09 18.98 11.98
CA GLY A 191 -8.87 19.48 13.33
C GLY A 191 -7.96 20.73 13.32
N ARG A 192 -8.09 21.55 14.35
CA ARG A 192 -7.33 22.81 14.46
C ARG A 192 -5.81 22.57 14.36
N GLY A 193 -5.16 23.19 13.39
CA GLY A 193 -3.72 23.08 13.17
C GLY A 193 -3.25 21.77 12.52
N ALA A 194 -4.16 20.85 12.17
CA ALA A 194 -3.79 19.60 11.50
C ALA A 194 -3.41 19.80 10.02
N VAL A 195 -4.10 20.71 9.34
CA VAL A 195 -3.83 21.11 7.96
C VAL A 195 -3.96 22.63 7.88
N ASP A 196 -2.98 23.29 7.28
CA ASP A 196 -3.09 24.72 6.97
C ASP A 196 -3.84 24.90 5.65
N VAL A 197 -5.15 25.10 5.75
CA VAL A 197 -6.03 25.26 4.59
C VAL A 197 -5.62 26.44 3.70
N SER A 198 -4.95 27.45 4.25
CA SER A 198 -4.50 28.63 3.49
C SER A 198 -3.41 28.30 2.47
N LEU A 199 -2.68 27.22 2.68
CA LEU A 199 -1.64 26.71 1.79
C LEU A 199 -2.19 25.74 0.74
N LEU A 200 -3.44 25.30 0.85
CA LEU A 200 -4.03 24.40 -0.16
C LEU A 200 -4.50 25.18 -1.39
N ARG A 201 -4.48 24.51 -2.53
CA ARG A 201 -4.85 25.10 -3.83
C ARG A 201 -5.75 24.15 -4.62
N PRO A 202 -6.70 24.68 -5.42
CA PRO A 202 -7.39 23.87 -6.42
C PRO A 202 -6.40 23.18 -7.36
N GLY A 203 -6.71 21.95 -7.74
CA GLY A 203 -5.85 21.12 -8.59
C GLY A 203 -4.80 20.28 -7.86
N GLN A 204 -4.55 20.51 -6.55
CA GLN A 204 -3.66 19.66 -5.76
C GLN A 204 -4.21 18.24 -5.67
N GLY A 205 -3.35 17.23 -5.88
CA GLY A 205 -3.70 15.83 -5.67
C GLY A 205 -3.97 15.54 -4.19
N VAL A 206 -4.97 14.70 -3.94
CA VAL A 206 -5.38 14.27 -2.60
C VAL A 206 -5.30 12.76 -2.51
N TRP A 207 -4.67 12.27 -1.44
CA TRP A 207 -4.43 10.85 -1.21
C TRP A 207 -4.98 10.43 0.15
N LYS A 208 -5.73 9.32 0.18
CA LYS A 208 -6.14 8.65 1.42
C LYS A 208 -5.02 7.74 1.88
N THR A 209 -4.50 7.98 3.07
CA THR A 209 -3.34 7.27 3.62
C THR A 209 -3.69 6.33 4.77
N ASP A 210 -4.87 6.50 5.36
CA ASP A 210 -5.36 5.70 6.48
C ASP A 210 -6.89 5.62 6.49
N ASP A 211 -7.41 4.46 6.91
CA ASP A 211 -8.83 4.21 7.16
C ASP A 211 -9.00 3.58 8.54
N PRO A 212 -9.60 4.31 9.50
CA PRO A 212 -9.76 3.81 10.87
C PRO A 212 -10.62 2.55 10.98
N GLU A 213 -11.63 2.39 10.12
CA GLU A 213 -12.49 1.20 10.13
C GLU A 213 -11.71 -0.03 9.69
N LEU A 214 -10.91 0.11 8.63
CA LEU A 214 -10.01 -0.95 8.17
C LEU A 214 -9.01 -1.31 9.27
N THR A 215 -8.34 -0.33 9.85
CA THR A 215 -7.36 -0.54 10.92
C THR A 215 -8.00 -1.24 12.12
N ALA A 216 -9.17 -0.81 12.56
CA ALA A 216 -9.89 -1.45 13.68
C ALA A 216 -10.32 -2.89 13.37
N ARG A 217 -10.76 -3.17 12.12
CA ARG A 217 -11.11 -4.52 11.69
C ARG A 217 -9.89 -5.45 11.70
N LEU A 218 -8.77 -4.97 11.15
CA LEU A 218 -7.53 -5.75 11.10
C LEU A 218 -6.98 -6.04 12.49
N ARG A 219 -6.99 -5.08 13.41
CA ARG A 219 -6.58 -5.30 14.80
C ARG A 219 -7.41 -6.38 15.48
N ARG A 220 -8.72 -6.34 15.35
CA ARG A 220 -9.58 -7.40 15.90
C ARG A 220 -9.24 -8.78 15.33
N SER A 221 -8.87 -8.89 14.06
CA SER A 221 -8.46 -10.17 13.47
C SER A 221 -7.13 -10.70 14.02
N LEU A 222 -6.31 -9.84 14.65
CA LEU A 222 -5.06 -10.23 15.30
C LEU A 222 -5.25 -10.64 16.76
N GLU A 223 -6.34 -10.21 17.39
CA GLU A 223 -6.66 -10.50 18.79
C GLU A 223 -7.24 -11.91 19.01
N ASP A 224 -7.74 -12.55 17.94
CA ASP A 224 -8.26 -13.92 17.99
C ASP A 224 -7.30 -14.90 17.30
N PRO A 225 -6.30 -15.45 18.02
CA PRO A 225 -5.38 -16.43 17.48
C PRO A 225 -6.04 -17.81 17.22
N SER A 226 -7.22 -18.07 17.80
CA SER A 226 -7.86 -19.39 17.74
C SER A 226 -8.46 -19.71 16.36
N ALA A 227 -8.78 -18.70 15.56
CA ALA A 227 -9.46 -18.85 14.28
C ALA A 227 -8.65 -19.63 13.20
N ARG A 228 -7.39 -19.95 13.45
CA ARG A 228 -6.48 -20.61 12.47
C ARG A 228 -5.52 -21.62 13.11
N MET A 229 -5.86 -22.15 14.26
CA MET A 229 -5.08 -23.24 14.86
C MET A 229 -5.43 -24.55 14.18
N VAL A 230 -4.42 -25.34 13.88
CA VAL A 230 -4.55 -26.71 13.42
C VAL A 230 -4.12 -27.58 14.59
N ASP A 231 -5.00 -28.49 15.02
CA ASP A 231 -4.65 -29.45 16.05
C ASP A 231 -3.55 -30.38 15.52
N LEU A 232 -2.51 -30.57 16.32
CA LEU A 232 -1.39 -31.44 15.99
C LEU A 232 -1.21 -32.47 17.11
N ASP A 233 -1.27 -33.73 16.74
CA ASP A 233 -0.84 -34.83 17.58
C ASP A 233 0.68 -34.98 17.50
N LEU A 234 1.35 -34.73 18.63
CA LEU A 234 2.80 -34.88 18.71
C LEU A 234 3.16 -36.14 19.50
N ARG A 235 3.97 -37.01 18.90
CA ARG A 235 4.57 -38.16 19.56
C ARG A 235 6.09 -37.97 19.66
N ALA A 236 6.59 -37.82 20.87
CA ALA A 236 8.02 -37.71 21.13
C ALA A 236 8.58 -39.03 21.73
N ARG A 237 9.75 -39.47 21.27
CA ARG A 237 10.54 -40.58 21.82
C ARG A 237 11.93 -40.10 22.14
N ALA A 238 12.35 -40.35 23.36
CA ALA A 238 13.69 -40.05 23.82
C ALA A 238 14.26 -41.27 24.54
N ALA A 239 15.51 -41.62 24.25
CA ALA A 239 16.28 -42.61 24.97
C ALA A 239 17.70 -42.12 25.15
N VAL A 240 18.37 -42.58 26.23
CA VAL A 240 19.77 -42.19 26.50
C VAL A 240 20.67 -42.74 25.39
N GLY A 241 21.43 -41.84 24.76
CA GLY A 241 22.33 -42.17 23.65
C GLY A 241 21.67 -42.18 22.26
N GLU A 242 20.36 -41.92 22.17
CA GLU A 242 19.65 -41.82 20.89
C GLU A 242 19.18 -40.37 20.63
N PRO A 243 19.08 -39.97 19.36
CA PRO A 243 18.48 -38.66 19.01
C PRO A 243 17.01 -38.61 19.42
N LEU A 244 16.57 -37.41 19.88
CA LEU A 244 15.14 -37.15 20.08
C LEU A 244 14.41 -37.27 18.73
N ARG A 245 13.37 -38.10 18.70
CA ARG A 245 12.47 -38.23 17.55
C ARG A 245 11.12 -37.65 17.89
N VAL A 246 10.66 -36.72 17.03
CA VAL A 246 9.33 -36.12 17.14
C VAL A 246 8.58 -36.37 15.85
N GLU A 247 7.41 -36.95 15.96
CA GLU A 247 6.47 -37.19 14.88
C GLU A 247 5.26 -36.25 15.08
N ALA A 248 4.87 -35.49 14.06
CA ALA A 248 3.65 -34.70 14.04
C ALA A 248 2.64 -35.34 13.09
N ARG A 249 1.36 -35.37 13.49
CA ARG A 249 0.24 -35.84 12.66
C ARG A 249 -0.91 -34.86 12.74
#